data_e1892a1759d20a30794e8dadb4d43877
#
_entry.id   e1892a1759d20a30794e8dadb4d43877
#
_cell.length_a   1.000
_cell.length_b   1.000
_cell.length_c   1.000
_cell.angle_alpha   90.00
_cell.angle_beta   90.00
_cell.angle_gamma   90.00
#
_symmetry.space_group_name_H-M   'P 1'
#
loop_
_entity.id
_entity.type
_entity.pdbx_description
1 polymer ?
#
loop_
_entity_poly.entity_id
_entity_poly.type
_entity_poly.pdbx_seq_one_letter_code
_entity_poly.pdbx_strand_id
1 'polypeptide(L)'
;MQVKNAAFLTSAAREEQFLRPAKPMIAVCGKSNAGKSTLINMLAGRKNLAKTSAAPGRTRLVNYFDFGEFWLADLPGYGYAAVSKAEQAKWAKTLEAFFAKKEDVRHVFLLSDIRRDPSADDAQMVEFLVYHNIPFTVIATKSDKLSRMKVKERTRAIALMFGLGTGNVIAVSGVTGDGKDALLARIGQICTAPVLSANVLNDSEEDDRQETDL
;
A
#
# COMPACT_ATOMS: atom_id res chain seq x y z
N MET A 1 8.66 2.93 16.60
CA MET A 1 9.27 3.65 15.47
C MET A 1 8.89 5.13 15.52
N GLN A 2 9.83 6.06 15.31
CA GLN A 2 9.55 7.50 15.23
C GLN A 2 10.03 8.03 13.87
N VAL A 3 9.13 8.68 13.13
CA VAL A 3 9.50 9.39 11.90
C VAL A 3 10.04 10.77 12.26
N LYS A 4 11.35 10.99 12.11
CA LYS A 4 12.00 12.26 12.48
C LYS A 4 12.12 13.23 11.29
N ASN A 5 12.41 12.74 10.10
CA ASN A 5 12.63 13.56 8.90
C ASN A 5 12.00 12.87 7.69
N ALA A 6 10.84 13.33 7.28
CA ALA A 6 10.25 12.88 6.03
C ALA A 6 10.51 13.90 4.91
N ALA A 7 10.96 13.44 3.74
CA ALA A 7 11.25 14.28 2.60
C ALA A 7 10.65 13.70 1.31
N PHE A 8 10.20 14.56 0.41
CA PHE A 8 9.87 14.18 -0.96
C PHE A 8 11.17 13.90 -1.72
N LEU A 9 11.25 12.77 -2.42
CA LEU A 9 12.41 12.41 -3.23
C LEU A 9 12.21 12.82 -4.68
N THR A 10 11.22 12.21 -5.35
CA THR A 10 10.94 12.45 -6.76
C THR A 10 9.57 11.95 -7.16
N SER A 11 9.17 12.24 -8.41
CA SER A 11 8.00 11.67 -9.06
C SER A 11 8.41 10.94 -10.33
N ALA A 12 7.86 9.76 -10.57
CA ALA A 12 8.09 8.95 -11.75
C ALA A 12 6.82 8.80 -12.58
N ALA A 13 6.93 9.04 -13.89
CA ALA A 13 5.84 8.91 -14.87
C ALA A 13 5.94 7.64 -15.70
N ARG A 14 7.12 7.03 -15.77
CA ARG A 14 7.45 5.87 -16.61
C ARG A 14 8.31 4.88 -15.82
N GLU A 15 8.30 3.63 -16.24
CA GLU A 15 9.00 2.52 -15.59
C GLU A 15 10.50 2.79 -15.39
N GLU A 16 11.18 3.39 -16.38
CA GLU A 16 12.61 3.67 -16.32
C GLU A 16 12.99 4.67 -15.21
N GLN A 17 11.99 5.41 -14.71
CA GLN A 17 12.14 6.38 -13.63
C GLN A 17 11.83 5.80 -12.25
N PHE A 18 11.33 4.55 -12.18
CA PHE A 18 11.00 3.94 -10.90
C PHE A 18 12.27 3.74 -10.08
N LEU A 19 12.23 4.21 -8.83
CA LEU A 19 13.36 4.10 -7.93
C LEU A 19 13.50 2.65 -7.45
N ARG A 20 14.74 2.17 -7.45
CA ARG A 20 15.12 0.95 -6.74
C ARG A 20 15.45 1.32 -5.30
N PRO A 21 14.74 0.77 -4.31
CA PRO A 21 14.91 1.21 -2.94
C PRO A 21 16.20 0.69 -2.32
N ALA A 22 16.94 1.59 -1.69
CA ALA A 22 18.05 1.23 -0.81
C ALA A 22 17.57 0.85 0.61
N LYS A 23 16.28 0.98 0.88
CA LYS A 23 15.59 0.74 2.17
C LYS A 23 14.28 0.00 1.91
N PRO A 24 13.66 -0.64 2.93
CA PRO A 24 12.32 -1.20 2.78
C PRO A 24 11.36 -0.20 2.16
N MET A 25 10.68 -0.56 1.08
CA MET A 25 9.69 0.30 0.44
C MET A 25 8.27 -0.18 0.73
N ILE A 26 7.41 0.75 1.13
CA ILE A 26 5.98 0.53 1.36
C ILE A 26 5.22 1.32 0.29
N ALA A 27 4.41 0.64 -0.50
CA ALA A 27 3.54 1.31 -1.46
C ALA A 27 2.21 1.70 -0.81
N VAL A 28 1.66 2.83 -1.21
CA VAL A 28 0.34 3.30 -0.79
C VAL A 28 -0.55 3.40 -2.02
N CYS A 29 -1.64 2.67 -2.03
CA CYS A 29 -2.64 2.70 -3.09
C CYS A 29 -4.05 2.92 -2.51
N GLY A 30 -5.00 3.18 -3.36
CA GLY A 30 -6.39 3.38 -2.96
C GLY A 30 -7.13 4.28 -3.93
N LYS A 31 -8.45 4.23 -3.82
CA LYS A 31 -9.34 5.04 -4.65
C LYS A 31 -9.02 6.52 -4.52
N SER A 32 -9.30 7.27 -5.58
CA SER A 32 -9.19 8.73 -5.50
C SER A 32 -9.99 9.28 -4.31
N ASN A 33 -9.40 10.22 -3.61
CA ASN A 33 -9.95 10.78 -2.36
C ASN A 33 -10.08 9.78 -1.19
N ALA A 34 -9.43 8.61 -1.25
CA ALA A 34 -9.33 7.70 -0.11
C ALA A 34 -8.49 8.26 1.06
N GLY A 35 -7.78 9.36 0.86
CA GLY A 35 -7.01 10.02 1.92
C GLY A 35 -5.50 9.74 1.90
N LYS A 36 -4.93 9.29 0.76
CA LYS A 36 -3.50 8.97 0.63
C LYS A 36 -2.59 10.11 1.07
N SER A 37 -2.71 11.29 0.46
CA SER A 37 -1.87 12.46 0.82
C SER A 37 -2.07 12.90 2.27
N THR A 38 -3.28 12.76 2.81
CA THR A 38 -3.57 13.07 4.22
C THR A 38 -2.86 12.09 5.14
N LEU A 39 -2.87 10.79 4.81
CA LEU A 39 -2.14 9.75 5.55
C LEU A 39 -0.63 10.00 5.54
N ILE A 40 -0.06 10.30 4.37
CA ILE A 40 1.36 10.59 4.20
C ILE A 40 1.76 11.80 5.05
N ASN A 41 0.98 12.87 5.00
CA ASN A 41 1.22 14.07 5.79
C ASN A 41 1.12 13.81 7.30
N MET A 42 0.16 13.01 7.73
CA MET A 42 -0.01 12.58 9.13
C MET A 42 1.20 11.77 9.60
N LEU A 43 1.65 10.78 8.82
CA LEU A 43 2.84 9.99 9.13
C LEU A 43 4.09 10.87 9.23
N ALA A 44 4.26 11.79 8.29
CA ALA A 44 5.39 12.72 8.24
C ALA A 44 5.35 13.80 9.35
N GLY A 45 4.22 13.99 10.03
CA GLY A 45 4.04 15.13 10.93
C GLY A 45 4.10 16.50 10.22
N ARG A 46 3.85 16.56 8.90
CA ARG A 46 3.96 17.75 8.05
C ARG A 46 2.69 17.94 7.23
N LYS A 47 2.14 19.18 7.21
CA LYS A 47 0.86 19.47 6.56
C LYS A 47 0.88 19.40 5.01
N ASN A 48 2.03 19.60 4.38
CA ASN A 48 2.14 19.80 2.93
C ASN A 48 3.28 19.01 2.29
N LEU A 49 3.70 17.88 2.86
CA LEU A 49 4.72 17.01 2.23
C LEU A 49 4.16 16.37 0.97
N ALA A 50 3.02 15.70 1.08
CA ALA A 50 2.25 15.23 -0.04
C ALA A 50 1.15 16.26 -0.37
N LYS A 51 1.11 16.70 -1.64
CA LYS A 51 0.09 17.65 -2.08
C LYS A 51 -1.27 16.98 -2.13
N THR A 52 -2.24 17.50 -1.38
CA THR A 52 -3.64 17.10 -1.50
C THR A 52 -4.23 17.80 -2.72
N SER A 53 -4.34 17.10 -3.85
CA SER A 53 -5.01 17.68 -5.01
C SER A 53 -6.52 17.51 -4.86
N ALA A 54 -7.26 18.61 -4.84
CA ALA A 54 -8.72 18.60 -4.96
C ALA A 54 -9.19 18.35 -6.40
N ALA A 55 -8.28 18.48 -7.39
CA ALA A 55 -8.61 18.30 -8.80
C ALA A 55 -8.38 16.85 -9.24
N PRO A 56 -9.42 16.15 -9.70
CA PRO A 56 -9.31 14.80 -10.24
C PRO A 56 -8.43 14.77 -11.51
N GLY A 57 -7.63 13.73 -11.67
CA GLY A 57 -6.92 13.44 -12.92
C GLY A 57 -5.49 13.97 -13.06
N ARG A 58 -4.93 14.68 -12.06
CA ARG A 58 -3.59 15.30 -12.20
C ARG A 58 -2.40 14.42 -11.79
N THR A 59 -2.60 13.38 -10.98
CA THR A 59 -1.47 12.59 -10.47
C THR A 59 -1.46 11.19 -11.09
N ARG A 60 -0.81 11.09 -12.24
CA ARG A 60 -0.48 9.80 -12.89
C ARG A 60 0.94 9.35 -12.54
N LEU A 61 1.54 9.99 -11.54
CA LEU A 61 2.92 9.78 -11.14
C LEU A 61 2.96 8.91 -9.89
N VAL A 62 3.96 8.08 -9.82
CA VAL A 62 4.38 7.46 -8.56
C VAL A 62 5.24 8.47 -7.84
N ASN A 63 4.84 8.89 -6.63
CA ASN A 63 5.59 9.85 -5.83
C ASN A 63 6.35 9.11 -4.73
N TYR A 64 7.64 9.36 -4.62
CA TYR A 64 8.50 8.72 -3.64
C TYR A 64 8.86 9.68 -2.50
N PHE A 65 8.81 9.15 -1.28
CA PHE A 65 9.13 9.87 -0.06
C PHE A 65 10.11 9.05 0.78
N ASP A 66 11.14 9.71 1.33
CA ASP A 66 12.04 9.12 2.33
C ASP A 66 11.52 9.41 3.73
N PHE A 67 11.31 8.38 4.54
CA PHE A 67 10.91 8.47 5.93
C PHE A 67 12.04 8.10 6.91
N GLY A 68 13.28 8.09 6.43
CA GLY A 68 14.47 7.73 7.20
C GLY A 68 14.72 6.22 7.16
N GLU A 69 13.93 5.42 7.85
CA GLU A 69 14.10 3.97 7.94
C GLU A 69 13.44 3.20 6.78
N PHE A 70 12.50 3.81 6.06
CA PHE A 70 11.81 3.23 4.91
C PHE A 70 11.50 4.30 3.87
N TRP A 71 11.23 3.83 2.65
CA TRP A 71 10.66 4.66 1.60
C TRP A 71 9.16 4.39 1.46
N LEU A 72 8.42 5.41 1.07
CA LEU A 72 7.01 5.31 0.77
C LEU A 72 6.77 5.72 -0.69
N ALA A 73 6.10 4.85 -1.45
CA ALA A 73 5.68 5.10 -2.83
C ALA A 73 4.16 5.37 -2.86
N ASP A 74 3.75 6.62 -3.17
CA ASP A 74 2.34 6.99 -3.36
C ASP A 74 1.95 6.69 -4.82
N LEU A 75 1.17 5.65 -5.00
CA LEU A 75 0.70 5.22 -6.32
C LEU A 75 -0.47 6.08 -6.78
N PRO A 76 -0.66 6.26 -8.10
CA PRO A 76 -1.82 6.95 -8.65
C PRO A 76 -3.12 6.35 -8.12
N GLY A 77 -4.06 7.20 -7.68
CA GLY A 77 -5.38 6.74 -7.23
C GLY A 77 -6.21 6.19 -8.39
N TYR A 78 -7.01 5.15 -8.12
CA TYR A 78 -7.95 4.56 -9.08
C TYR A 78 -9.40 5.02 -8.85
N GLY A 79 -10.34 4.52 -9.69
CA GLY A 79 -11.77 4.67 -9.47
C GLY A 79 -12.31 6.07 -9.72
N TYR A 80 -11.74 6.81 -10.65
CA TYR A 80 -12.36 8.04 -11.14
C TYR A 80 -13.52 7.71 -12.07
N ALA A 81 -14.74 8.10 -11.72
CA ALA A 81 -15.95 7.90 -12.52
C ALA A 81 -15.91 8.59 -13.90
N ALA A 82 -15.00 9.54 -14.11
CA ALA A 82 -14.88 10.35 -15.32
C ALA A 82 -13.63 10.01 -16.17
N VAL A 83 -12.94 8.90 -15.90
CA VAL A 83 -11.78 8.51 -16.71
C VAL A 83 -12.17 7.59 -17.86
N SER A 84 -11.60 7.84 -19.03
CA SER A 84 -11.79 6.99 -20.20
C SER A 84 -11.21 5.59 -19.98
N LYS A 85 -11.71 4.59 -20.74
CA LYS A 85 -11.15 3.23 -20.74
C LYS A 85 -9.64 3.22 -21.05
N ALA A 86 -9.18 4.13 -21.91
CA ALA A 86 -7.77 4.29 -22.25
C ALA A 86 -6.93 4.75 -21.04
N GLU A 87 -7.49 5.59 -20.20
CA GLU A 87 -6.82 6.06 -18.98
C GLU A 87 -6.78 4.98 -17.89
N GLN A 88 -7.84 4.17 -17.78
CA GLN A 88 -7.86 2.99 -16.89
C GLN A 88 -6.79 1.96 -17.32
N ALA A 89 -6.69 1.68 -18.62
CA ALA A 89 -5.65 0.79 -19.16
C ALA A 89 -4.23 1.32 -18.90
N LYS A 90 -4.02 2.63 -19.01
CA LYS A 90 -2.73 3.27 -18.72
C LYS A 90 -2.37 3.16 -17.23
N TRP A 91 -3.37 3.32 -16.36
CA TRP A 91 -3.18 3.15 -14.92
C TRP A 91 -2.82 1.70 -14.57
N ALA A 92 -3.54 0.71 -15.15
CA ALA A 92 -3.24 -0.71 -14.96
C ALA A 92 -1.81 -1.04 -15.38
N LYS A 93 -1.36 -0.58 -16.56
CA LYS A 93 0.03 -0.76 -17.02
C LYS A 93 1.04 -0.14 -16.07
N THR A 94 0.76 1.03 -15.49
CA THR A 94 1.66 1.66 -14.51
C THR A 94 1.79 0.80 -13.25
N LEU A 95 0.70 0.19 -12.78
CA LEU A 95 0.73 -0.71 -11.62
C LEU A 95 1.48 -2.00 -11.95
N GLU A 96 1.17 -2.63 -13.07
CA GLU A 96 1.87 -3.84 -13.53
C GLU A 96 3.37 -3.60 -13.62
N ALA A 97 3.79 -2.50 -14.25
CA ALA A 97 5.20 -2.12 -14.35
C ALA A 97 5.83 -1.84 -12.98
N PHE A 98 5.09 -1.17 -12.07
CA PHE A 98 5.56 -0.90 -10.72
C PHE A 98 5.78 -2.18 -9.91
N PHE A 99 4.84 -3.12 -10.00
CA PHE A 99 4.90 -4.40 -9.28
C PHE A 99 5.63 -5.51 -10.05
N ALA A 100 6.06 -5.29 -11.29
CA ALA A 100 6.90 -6.25 -12.01
C ALA A 100 8.20 -6.58 -11.26
N LYS A 101 8.69 -5.64 -10.44
CA LYS A 101 9.81 -5.80 -9.50
C LYS A 101 9.26 -5.80 -8.07
N LYS A 102 8.37 -6.76 -7.79
CA LYS A 102 7.69 -6.87 -6.49
C LYS A 102 8.64 -7.06 -5.30
N GLU A 103 9.84 -7.56 -5.53
CA GLU A 103 10.92 -7.68 -4.54
C GLU A 103 11.35 -6.33 -3.98
N ASP A 104 11.16 -5.25 -4.74
CA ASP A 104 11.42 -3.89 -4.29
C ASP A 104 10.35 -3.38 -3.29
N VAL A 105 9.16 -3.99 -3.27
CA VAL A 105 8.04 -3.55 -2.44
C VAL A 105 7.79 -4.53 -1.30
N ARG A 106 8.13 -4.11 -0.08
CA ARG A 106 7.94 -4.93 1.12
C ARG A 106 6.49 -5.12 1.51
N HIS A 107 5.65 -4.13 1.26
CA HIS A 107 4.26 -4.13 1.72
C HIS A 107 3.43 -3.08 1.00
N VAL A 108 2.12 -3.30 0.93
CA VAL A 108 1.17 -2.33 0.38
C VAL A 108 0.17 -1.90 1.45
N PHE A 109 -0.03 -0.59 1.60
CA PHE A 109 -1.16 -0.03 2.32
C PHE A 109 -2.27 0.31 1.34
N LEU A 110 -3.35 -0.48 1.38
CA LEU A 110 -4.55 -0.26 0.58
C LEU A 110 -5.52 0.61 1.36
N LEU A 111 -5.73 1.85 0.91
CA LEU A 111 -6.62 2.79 1.59
C LEU A 111 -8.07 2.63 1.15
N SER A 112 -8.95 2.49 2.12
CA SER A 112 -10.41 2.46 1.95
C SER A 112 -11.08 3.47 2.88
N ASP A 113 -12.10 4.19 2.40
CA ASP A 113 -12.88 5.13 3.23
C ASP A 113 -13.82 4.33 4.15
N ILE A 114 -13.58 4.36 5.47
CA ILE A 114 -14.31 3.56 6.46
C ILE A 114 -15.83 3.77 6.43
N ARG A 115 -16.30 4.89 5.89
CA ARG A 115 -17.73 5.25 5.82
C ARG A 115 -18.47 4.47 4.73
N ARG A 116 -17.77 3.83 3.80
CA ARG A 116 -18.33 3.17 2.62
C ARG A 116 -17.94 1.70 2.59
N ASP A 117 -18.70 0.92 1.88
CA ASP A 117 -18.28 -0.43 1.53
C ASP A 117 -17.19 -0.37 0.46
N PRO A 118 -16.24 -1.33 0.47
CA PRO A 118 -15.27 -1.49 -0.60
C PRO A 118 -15.94 -1.55 -1.96
N SER A 119 -15.37 -0.83 -2.93
CA SER A 119 -15.87 -0.85 -4.30
C SER A 119 -15.32 -2.05 -5.08
N ALA A 120 -15.88 -2.31 -6.27
CA ALA A 120 -15.34 -3.32 -7.18
C ALA A 120 -13.86 -3.08 -7.52
N ASP A 121 -13.45 -1.79 -7.68
CA ASP A 121 -12.04 -1.45 -7.92
C ASP A 121 -11.14 -1.82 -6.72
N ASP A 122 -11.64 -1.65 -5.48
CA ASP A 122 -10.92 -2.05 -4.26
C ASP A 122 -10.79 -3.57 -4.19
N ALA A 123 -11.85 -4.33 -4.56
CA ALA A 123 -11.82 -5.78 -4.63
C ALA A 123 -10.82 -6.28 -5.68
N GLN A 124 -10.82 -5.71 -6.89
CA GLN A 124 -9.84 -6.02 -7.93
C GLN A 124 -8.41 -5.77 -7.48
N MET A 125 -8.16 -4.69 -6.73
CA MET A 125 -6.84 -4.42 -6.18
C MET A 125 -6.43 -5.49 -5.16
N VAL A 126 -7.33 -5.93 -4.28
CA VAL A 126 -7.05 -7.04 -3.34
C VAL A 126 -6.75 -8.33 -4.09
N GLU A 127 -7.56 -8.69 -5.09
CA GLU A 127 -7.33 -9.87 -5.95
C GLU A 127 -5.95 -9.79 -6.62
N PHE A 128 -5.58 -8.63 -7.18
CA PHE A 128 -4.26 -8.40 -7.77
C PHE A 128 -3.13 -8.63 -6.75
N LEU A 129 -3.23 -8.05 -5.56
CA LEU A 129 -2.21 -8.18 -4.52
C LEU A 129 -2.07 -9.63 -4.04
N VAL A 130 -3.18 -10.34 -3.87
CA VAL A 130 -3.22 -11.77 -3.49
C VAL A 130 -2.61 -12.62 -4.60
N TYR A 131 -3.03 -12.44 -5.85
CA TYR A 131 -2.52 -13.19 -7.00
C TYR A 131 -1.00 -13.09 -7.16
N HIS A 132 -0.46 -11.88 -6.93
CA HIS A 132 0.98 -11.63 -7.02
C HIS A 132 1.75 -11.93 -5.72
N ASN A 133 1.10 -12.45 -4.69
CA ASN A 133 1.68 -12.70 -3.36
C ASN A 133 2.35 -11.44 -2.75
N ILE A 134 1.73 -10.28 -2.92
CA ILE A 134 2.22 -9.01 -2.38
C ILE A 134 1.59 -8.79 -1.00
N PRO A 135 2.37 -8.72 0.09
CA PRO A 135 1.82 -8.49 1.42
C PRO A 135 1.14 -7.12 1.51
N PHE A 136 -0.04 -7.05 2.13
CA PHE A 136 -0.76 -5.80 2.27
C PHE A 136 -1.52 -5.69 3.59
N THR A 137 -1.87 -4.46 3.96
CA THR A 137 -2.76 -4.10 5.07
C THR A 137 -3.77 -3.08 4.56
N VAL A 138 -5.03 -3.28 4.89
CA VAL A 138 -6.08 -2.29 4.58
C VAL A 138 -6.05 -1.18 5.62
N ILE A 139 -5.97 0.05 5.16
CA ILE A 139 -6.03 1.25 6.00
C ILE A 139 -7.41 1.88 5.85
N ALA A 140 -8.27 1.66 6.85
CA ALA A 140 -9.61 2.22 6.89
C ALA A 140 -9.54 3.69 7.34
N THR A 141 -9.53 4.61 6.37
CA THR A 141 -9.30 6.04 6.59
C THR A 141 -10.57 6.78 7.04
N LYS A 142 -10.39 8.03 7.51
CA LYS A 142 -11.48 8.94 7.92
C LYS A 142 -12.28 8.43 9.12
N SER A 143 -11.63 7.74 10.05
CA SER A 143 -12.25 7.21 11.26
C SER A 143 -12.86 8.30 12.16
N ASP A 144 -12.37 9.55 12.07
CA ASP A 144 -12.91 10.72 12.74
C ASP A 144 -14.36 11.05 12.35
N LYS A 145 -14.88 10.50 11.27
CA LYS A 145 -16.25 10.69 10.80
C LYS A 145 -17.25 9.72 11.43
N LEU A 146 -16.82 8.83 12.29
CA LEU A 146 -17.64 7.81 12.93
C LEU A 146 -17.39 7.76 14.45
N SER A 147 -18.38 7.29 15.21
CA SER A 147 -18.20 6.99 16.63
C SER A 147 -17.24 5.81 16.81
N ARG A 148 -16.59 5.71 17.99
CA ARG A 148 -15.66 4.59 18.30
C ARG A 148 -16.30 3.21 18.12
N MET A 149 -17.56 3.05 18.50
CA MET A 149 -18.29 1.80 18.31
C MET A 149 -18.47 1.50 16.82
N LYS A 150 -18.87 2.49 16.04
CA LYS A 150 -19.07 2.34 14.59
C LYS A 150 -17.74 2.07 13.85
N VAL A 151 -16.64 2.66 14.29
CA VAL A 151 -15.29 2.36 13.77
C VAL A 151 -14.98 0.88 13.94
N LYS A 152 -15.20 0.29 15.12
CA LYS A 152 -14.96 -1.15 15.37
C LYS A 152 -15.82 -2.04 14.47
N GLU A 153 -17.11 -1.70 14.35
CA GLU A 153 -18.07 -2.41 13.49
C GLU A 153 -17.61 -2.37 12.03
N ARG A 154 -17.31 -1.17 11.51
CA ARG A 154 -16.90 -0.97 10.12
C ARG A 154 -15.55 -1.66 9.80
N THR A 155 -14.60 -1.62 10.72
CA THR A 155 -13.31 -2.31 10.56
C THR A 155 -13.53 -3.82 10.38
N ARG A 156 -14.41 -4.43 11.18
CA ARG A 156 -14.77 -5.85 11.05
C ARG A 156 -15.49 -6.14 9.74
N ALA A 157 -16.44 -5.30 9.35
CA ALA A 157 -17.18 -5.45 8.10
C ALA A 157 -16.24 -5.37 6.87
N ILE A 158 -15.32 -4.40 6.84
CA ILE A 158 -14.34 -4.26 5.77
C ILE A 158 -13.41 -5.49 5.71
N ALA A 159 -12.95 -5.99 6.85
CA ALA A 159 -12.13 -7.21 6.90
C ALA A 159 -12.89 -8.40 6.31
N LEU A 160 -14.16 -8.58 6.70
CA LEU A 160 -15.00 -9.67 6.18
C LEU A 160 -15.22 -9.55 4.67
N MET A 161 -15.54 -8.35 4.17
CA MET A 161 -15.77 -8.10 2.73
C MET A 161 -14.55 -8.42 1.86
N PHE A 162 -13.34 -8.26 2.40
CA PHE A 162 -12.09 -8.61 1.71
C PHE A 162 -11.61 -10.02 2.02
N GLY A 163 -12.33 -10.82 2.81
CA GLY A 163 -11.87 -12.15 3.24
C GLY A 163 -10.64 -12.12 4.14
N LEU A 164 -10.41 -11.05 4.89
CA LEU A 164 -9.23 -10.82 5.71
C LEU A 164 -9.51 -11.02 7.20
N GLY A 165 -8.47 -11.39 7.95
CA GLY A 165 -8.50 -11.30 9.42
C GLY A 165 -8.57 -9.82 9.89
N THR A 166 -9.25 -9.55 10.99
CA THR A 166 -9.41 -8.20 11.54
C THR A 166 -8.10 -7.50 11.85
N GLY A 167 -7.03 -8.24 12.14
CA GLY A 167 -5.67 -7.71 12.34
C GLY A 167 -5.03 -7.12 11.08
N ASN A 168 -5.60 -7.36 9.89
CA ASN A 168 -5.13 -6.80 8.62
C ASN A 168 -5.85 -5.51 8.22
N VAL A 169 -6.72 -4.97 9.06
CA VAL A 169 -7.39 -3.69 8.84
C VAL A 169 -7.07 -2.75 10.00
N ILE A 170 -6.49 -1.59 9.70
CA ILE A 170 -6.14 -0.56 10.67
C ILE A 170 -6.98 0.68 10.38
N ALA A 171 -7.82 1.08 11.34
CA ALA A 171 -8.58 2.32 11.24
C ALA A 171 -7.71 3.52 11.60
N VAL A 172 -7.73 4.56 10.76
CA VAL A 172 -6.94 5.78 10.98
C VAL A 172 -7.73 7.05 10.66
N SER A 173 -7.37 8.13 11.34
CA SER A 173 -7.73 9.49 10.95
C SER A 173 -6.48 10.30 10.64
N GLY A 174 -6.31 10.69 9.41
CA GLY A 174 -5.25 11.62 9.02
C GLY A 174 -5.46 13.06 9.52
N VAL A 175 -6.62 13.35 10.11
CA VAL A 175 -6.98 14.67 10.66
C VAL A 175 -6.69 14.73 12.15
N THR A 176 -7.14 13.73 12.93
CA THR A 176 -6.97 13.69 14.39
C THR A 176 -5.70 12.96 14.82
N GLY A 177 -5.11 12.15 13.95
CA GLY A 177 -3.98 11.29 14.28
C GLY A 177 -4.37 9.95 14.91
N ASP A 178 -5.66 9.68 15.09
CA ASP A 178 -6.11 8.39 15.62
C ASP A 178 -5.59 7.24 14.74
N GLY A 179 -5.10 6.18 15.38
CA GLY A 179 -4.56 5.00 14.70
C GLY A 179 -3.12 5.15 14.19
N LYS A 180 -2.49 6.34 14.34
CA LYS A 180 -1.10 6.57 13.92
C LYS A 180 -0.11 5.61 14.58
N ASP A 181 -0.23 5.40 15.88
CA ASP A 181 0.69 4.54 16.63
C ASP A 181 0.58 3.07 16.19
N ALA A 182 -0.64 2.57 15.94
CA ALA A 182 -0.87 1.23 15.41
C ALA A 182 -0.26 1.07 14.01
N LEU A 183 -0.39 2.10 13.16
CA LEU A 183 0.20 2.12 11.83
C LEU A 183 1.73 2.16 11.88
N LEU A 184 2.33 2.97 12.76
CA LEU A 184 3.78 3.03 12.97
C LEU A 184 4.33 1.71 13.53
N ALA A 185 3.60 1.04 14.42
CA ALA A 185 3.96 -0.29 14.91
C ALA A 185 3.98 -1.32 13.76
N ARG A 186 2.96 -1.30 12.88
CA ARG A 186 2.91 -2.15 11.69
C ARG A 186 4.07 -1.86 10.72
N ILE A 187 4.39 -0.59 10.47
CA ILE A 187 5.55 -0.19 9.64
C ILE A 187 6.84 -0.73 10.25
N GLY A 188 7.03 -0.60 11.57
CA GLY A 188 8.19 -1.17 12.27
C GLY A 188 8.34 -2.67 12.04
N GLN A 189 7.24 -3.44 12.16
CA GLN A 189 7.22 -4.88 11.88
C GLN A 189 7.63 -5.18 10.43
N ILE A 190 7.10 -4.43 9.46
CA ILE A 190 7.43 -4.59 8.04
C ILE A 190 8.92 -4.31 7.79
N CYS A 191 9.47 -3.27 8.38
CA CYS A 191 10.87 -2.89 8.18
C CYS A 191 11.86 -3.88 8.78
N THR A 192 11.50 -4.55 9.89
CA THR A 192 12.36 -5.51 10.60
C THR A 192 12.14 -6.96 10.15
N ALA A 193 11.07 -7.25 9.41
CA ALA A 193 10.82 -8.60 8.88
C ALA A 193 11.97 -9.03 7.95
N PRO A 194 12.44 -10.29 8.01
CA PRO A 194 13.39 -10.81 7.04
C PRO A 194 12.81 -10.72 5.62
N VAL A 195 13.68 -10.50 4.64
CA VAL A 195 13.28 -10.63 3.22
C VAL A 195 13.04 -12.12 2.99
N LEU A 196 11.81 -12.50 2.69
CA LEU A 196 11.53 -13.85 2.20
C LEU A 196 12.16 -13.95 0.80
N SER A 197 13.43 -14.39 0.73
CA SER A 197 14.05 -14.76 -0.53
C SER A 197 13.30 -15.97 -1.08
N ALA A 198 12.88 -15.90 -2.34
CA ALA A 198 12.15 -16.97 -3.05
C ALA A 198 12.98 -18.26 -3.31
N ASN A 199 14.14 -18.43 -2.65
CA ASN A 199 15.11 -19.48 -2.94
C ASN A 199 15.09 -20.69 -1.99
N VAL A 200 14.04 -20.92 -1.21
CA VAL A 200 14.02 -22.08 -0.27
C VAL A 200 13.29 -23.30 -0.81
N LEU A 201 12.80 -23.29 -2.05
CA LEU A 201 12.03 -24.44 -2.59
C LEU A 201 12.79 -25.28 -3.64
N ASN A 202 14.09 -25.02 -3.93
CA ASN A 202 14.83 -25.80 -4.94
C ASN A 202 15.92 -26.73 -4.39
N ASP A 203 16.15 -26.78 -3.08
CA ASP A 203 17.21 -27.65 -2.52
C ASP A 203 16.74 -29.02 -2.02
N SER A 204 15.49 -29.43 -2.30
CA SER A 204 14.97 -30.73 -1.84
C SER A 204 14.66 -31.77 -2.94
N GLU A 205 15.03 -31.51 -4.20
CA GLU A 205 14.78 -32.46 -5.30
C GLU A 205 16.02 -33.01 -6.01
N GLU A 206 17.24 -32.73 -5.57
CA GLU A 206 18.46 -33.24 -6.23
C GLU A 206 19.20 -34.38 -5.50
N ASP A 207 18.73 -34.87 -4.34
CA ASP A 207 19.46 -35.88 -3.56
C ASP A 207 18.90 -37.31 -3.64
N ASP A 208 17.92 -37.59 -4.52
CA ASP A 208 17.31 -38.94 -4.64
C ASP A 208 17.56 -39.66 -5.99
N ARG A 209 18.63 -39.29 -6.74
CA ARG A 209 18.99 -39.96 -8.00
C ARG A 209 20.42 -40.49 -8.06
N GLN A 210 20.94 -41.05 -6.97
CA GLN A 210 22.17 -41.83 -7.04
C GLN A 210 22.13 -42.97 -6.02
N GLU A 211 21.28 -43.95 -6.22
CA GLU A 211 21.50 -45.30 -5.65
C GLU A 211 20.54 -46.33 -6.30
N THR A 212 20.77 -46.68 -7.57
CA THR A 212 20.34 -47.97 -8.14
C THR A 212 21.12 -48.23 -9.41
N ASP A 213 22.36 -48.67 -9.25
CA ASP A 213 23.06 -49.53 -10.23
C ASP A 213 24.20 -50.26 -9.51
N LEU A 214 23.86 -51.48 -9.00
CA LEU A 214 24.81 -52.60 -8.81
C LEU A 214 23.99 -53.89 -8.79
#